data_20d794d0892625c7516c398109c0fd39
#
_entry.id   20d794d0892625c7516c398109c0fd39
#
_cell.length_a   1.000
_cell.length_b   1.000
_cell.length_c   1.000
_cell.angle_alpha   90.00
_cell.angle_beta   90.00
_cell.angle_gamma   90.00
#
_symmetry.space_group_name_H-M   'P 1'
#
loop_
_entity.id
_entity.type
_entity.pdbx_description
1 polymer ?
#
loop_
_entity_poly.entity_id
_entity_poly.type
_entity_poly.pdbx_seq_one_letter_code
_entity_poly.pdbx_strand_id
1 'polypeptide(L)'
;MKVTIIIPSYNPTKKLIKLVSLLQKDFNDILIVDDGSTEEAKKIYKELSNVKIIYHDKNKGKGEALKTAIKSLKNTDAFITVDADLQHSPKDVLRIQEELRNNDIVLGTRNFNKKNVPFSSKFGNKISSFVFKIKTSITLKDTQTGLRGINIKYKALCLNTNGSRYEYEMNFLYNIAKNKINFKCIDIDTIYEDNNSGSHFHAIRDSILIHKWIIPLLIILIVLIIIIIWGDYEEKYNNLFCNNNLTNYNKHFKY
;
A
#
# COMPACT_ATOMS: atom_id res chain seq x y z
N MET A 1 -27.93 6.29 2.30
CA MET A 1 -26.72 6.44 1.47
C MET A 1 -26.53 5.14 0.68
N LYS A 2 -26.53 5.23 -0.63
CA LYS A 2 -26.29 4.09 -1.51
C LYS A 2 -24.78 3.88 -1.69
N VAL A 3 -24.30 2.68 -1.41
CA VAL A 3 -22.86 2.34 -1.47
C VAL A 3 -22.64 1.18 -2.42
N THR A 4 -21.64 1.30 -3.28
CA THR A 4 -21.16 0.20 -4.14
C THR A 4 -19.88 -0.38 -3.56
N ILE A 5 -19.85 -1.70 -3.35
CA ILE A 5 -18.62 -2.42 -2.98
C ILE A 5 -17.80 -2.71 -4.23
N ILE A 6 -16.52 -2.35 -4.23
CA ILE A 6 -15.59 -2.61 -5.34
C ILE A 6 -14.56 -3.64 -4.90
N ILE A 7 -14.44 -4.73 -5.65
CA ILE A 7 -13.50 -5.82 -5.39
C ILE A 7 -12.59 -6.00 -6.62
N PRO A 8 -11.36 -5.47 -6.60
CA PRO A 8 -10.37 -5.83 -7.62
C PRO A 8 -9.92 -7.29 -7.39
N SER A 9 -9.87 -8.07 -8.46
CA SER A 9 -9.61 -9.50 -8.36
C SER A 9 -8.67 -9.97 -9.48
N TYR A 10 -7.67 -10.78 -9.14
CA TYR A 10 -6.78 -11.43 -10.08
C TYR A 10 -6.48 -12.84 -9.60
N ASN A 11 -6.77 -13.84 -10.44
CA ASN A 11 -6.66 -15.25 -10.11
C ASN A 11 -7.31 -15.59 -8.74
N PRO A 12 -8.63 -15.33 -8.58
CA PRO A 12 -9.31 -15.53 -7.31
C PRO A 12 -9.32 -16.99 -6.89
N THR A 13 -9.48 -17.20 -5.60
CA THR A 13 -9.73 -18.50 -5.00
C THR A 13 -11.15 -18.56 -4.47
N LYS A 14 -11.57 -19.70 -3.93
CA LYS A 14 -12.89 -19.86 -3.25
C LYS A 14 -13.12 -18.84 -2.12
N LYS A 15 -12.08 -18.15 -1.64
CA LYS A 15 -12.21 -17.04 -0.67
C LYS A 15 -13.09 -15.92 -1.23
N LEU A 16 -13.01 -15.62 -2.54
CA LEU A 16 -13.86 -14.62 -3.18
C LEU A 16 -15.33 -14.99 -3.09
N ILE A 17 -15.70 -16.27 -3.32
CA ILE A 17 -17.10 -16.73 -3.20
C ILE A 17 -17.62 -16.49 -1.78
N LYS A 18 -16.82 -16.88 -0.78
CA LYS A 18 -17.16 -16.69 0.63
C LYS A 18 -17.29 -15.20 0.99
N LEU A 19 -16.36 -14.36 0.52
CA LEU A 19 -16.41 -12.91 0.73
C LEU A 19 -17.69 -12.31 0.16
N VAL A 20 -18.00 -12.59 -1.11
CA VAL A 20 -19.19 -12.08 -1.78
C VAL A 20 -20.47 -12.53 -1.06
N SER A 21 -20.57 -13.81 -0.71
CA SER A 21 -21.73 -14.34 0.03
C SER A 21 -21.93 -13.66 1.39
N LEU A 22 -20.83 -13.29 2.07
CA LEU A 22 -20.93 -12.57 3.34
C LEU A 22 -21.33 -11.11 3.14
N LEU A 23 -20.77 -10.43 2.12
CA LEU A 23 -21.08 -9.03 1.83
C LEU A 23 -22.52 -8.84 1.32
N GLN A 24 -23.05 -9.80 0.58
CA GLN A 24 -24.44 -9.76 0.05
C GLN A 24 -25.52 -9.76 1.12
N LYS A 25 -25.20 -10.08 2.37
CA LYS A 25 -26.14 -9.96 3.49
C LYS A 25 -26.51 -8.51 3.78
N ASP A 26 -25.60 -7.58 3.51
CA ASP A 26 -25.70 -6.18 3.89
C ASP A 26 -25.62 -5.22 2.69
N PHE A 27 -25.07 -5.68 1.56
CA PHE A 27 -24.80 -4.86 0.37
C PHE A 27 -25.43 -5.48 -0.90
N ASN A 28 -26.26 -4.70 -1.58
CA ASN A 28 -26.92 -5.11 -2.81
C ASN A 28 -26.14 -4.75 -4.09
N ASP A 29 -25.16 -3.87 -4.02
CA ASP A 29 -24.41 -3.38 -5.18
C ASP A 29 -22.92 -3.74 -5.02
N ILE A 30 -22.54 -4.89 -5.59
CA ILE A 30 -21.15 -5.40 -5.57
C ILE A 30 -20.65 -5.43 -7.01
N LEU A 31 -19.50 -4.78 -7.22
CA LEU A 31 -18.80 -4.70 -8.49
C LEU A 31 -17.42 -5.33 -8.36
N ILE A 32 -17.18 -6.36 -9.14
CA ILE A 32 -15.89 -7.04 -9.23
C ILE A 32 -15.22 -6.62 -10.53
N VAL A 33 -13.92 -6.38 -10.49
CA VAL A 33 -13.10 -6.23 -11.72
C VAL A 33 -12.10 -7.37 -11.76
N ASP A 34 -12.29 -8.26 -12.73
CA ASP A 34 -11.30 -9.29 -13.07
C ASP A 34 -10.15 -8.66 -13.84
N ASP A 35 -8.98 -8.59 -13.24
CA ASP A 35 -7.79 -7.99 -13.83
C ASP A 35 -7.03 -8.99 -14.72
N GLY A 36 -7.75 -9.66 -15.63
CA GLY A 36 -7.15 -10.57 -16.61
C GLY A 36 -6.68 -11.89 -16.02
N SER A 37 -7.53 -12.53 -15.22
CA SER A 37 -7.28 -13.86 -14.65
C SER A 37 -7.17 -14.93 -15.72
N THR A 38 -6.53 -16.04 -15.36
CA THR A 38 -6.48 -17.26 -16.19
C THR A 38 -7.89 -17.86 -16.36
N GLU A 39 -8.10 -18.59 -17.44
CA GLU A 39 -9.40 -19.24 -17.70
C GLU A 39 -9.81 -20.20 -16.58
N GLU A 40 -8.82 -20.86 -15.94
CA GLU A 40 -9.07 -21.73 -14.79
C GLU A 40 -9.61 -20.93 -13.59
N ALA A 41 -8.97 -19.81 -13.27
CA ALA A 41 -9.39 -18.95 -12.17
C ALA A 41 -10.74 -18.27 -12.44
N LYS A 42 -11.07 -17.98 -13.71
CA LYS A 42 -12.36 -17.40 -14.10
C LYS A 42 -13.55 -18.32 -13.80
N LYS A 43 -13.35 -19.62 -13.61
CA LYS A 43 -14.41 -20.53 -13.20
C LYS A 43 -15.05 -20.11 -11.87
N ILE A 44 -14.30 -19.49 -10.97
CA ILE A 44 -14.78 -18.94 -9.70
C ILE A 44 -15.89 -17.91 -9.91
N TYR A 45 -15.77 -17.06 -10.93
CA TYR A 45 -16.78 -16.04 -11.21
C TYR A 45 -18.15 -16.61 -11.64
N LYS A 46 -18.17 -17.83 -12.22
CA LYS A 46 -19.41 -18.52 -12.61
C LYS A 46 -20.23 -18.99 -11.41
N GLU A 47 -19.60 -19.12 -10.25
CA GLU A 47 -20.25 -19.50 -9.00
C GLU A 47 -20.84 -18.29 -8.25
N LEU A 48 -20.57 -17.06 -8.73
CA LEU A 48 -21.09 -15.84 -8.11
C LEU A 48 -22.44 -15.47 -8.70
N SER A 49 -23.37 -15.09 -7.85
CA SER A 49 -24.68 -14.58 -8.23
C SER A 49 -24.88 -13.14 -7.75
N ASN A 50 -25.76 -12.40 -8.42
CA ASN A 50 -26.14 -11.02 -8.04
C ASN A 50 -24.95 -10.06 -7.86
N VAL A 51 -23.91 -10.19 -8.68
CA VAL A 51 -22.76 -9.28 -8.75
C VAL A 51 -22.55 -8.81 -10.17
N LYS A 52 -22.00 -7.61 -10.32
CA LYS A 52 -21.51 -7.11 -11.61
C LYS A 52 -20.04 -7.44 -11.74
N ILE A 53 -19.63 -7.93 -12.92
CA ILE A 53 -18.23 -8.24 -13.19
C ILE A 53 -17.80 -7.53 -14.46
N ILE A 54 -16.67 -6.83 -14.39
CA ILE A 54 -15.96 -6.23 -15.55
C ILE A 54 -14.67 -7.04 -15.75
N TYR A 55 -14.41 -7.43 -16.98
CA TYR A 55 -13.23 -8.23 -17.33
C TYR A 55 -12.19 -7.38 -18.06
N HIS A 56 -10.94 -7.47 -17.64
CA HIS A 56 -9.80 -6.98 -18.42
C HIS A 56 -9.27 -8.11 -19.32
N ASP A 57 -8.76 -7.73 -20.49
CA ASP A 57 -8.16 -8.69 -21.45
C ASP A 57 -6.86 -9.31 -20.92
N LYS A 58 -6.14 -8.55 -20.08
CA LYS A 58 -4.86 -8.92 -19.45
C LYS A 58 -4.69 -8.21 -18.12
N ASN A 59 -3.77 -8.71 -17.29
CA ASN A 59 -3.42 -8.05 -16.05
C ASN A 59 -2.86 -6.65 -16.29
N LYS A 60 -3.60 -5.62 -15.85
CA LYS A 60 -3.24 -4.19 -15.91
C LYS A 60 -2.79 -3.67 -14.55
N GLY A 61 -3.05 -4.43 -13.49
CA GLY A 61 -2.72 -4.12 -12.11
C GLY A 61 -3.89 -3.60 -11.29
N LYS A 62 -3.80 -3.77 -9.96
CA LYS A 62 -4.85 -3.43 -8.99
C LYS A 62 -5.36 -1.98 -9.15
N GLY A 63 -4.43 -1.03 -9.36
CA GLY A 63 -4.80 0.38 -9.56
C GLY A 63 -5.68 0.60 -10.79
N GLU A 64 -5.38 -0.06 -11.92
CA GLU A 64 -6.21 0.03 -13.13
C GLU A 64 -7.55 -0.69 -12.94
N ALA A 65 -7.59 -1.81 -12.21
CA ALA A 65 -8.85 -2.47 -11.87
C ALA A 65 -9.74 -1.57 -11.02
N LEU A 66 -9.18 -0.88 -10.02
CA LEU A 66 -9.91 0.10 -9.21
C LEU A 66 -10.42 1.27 -10.07
N LYS A 67 -9.59 1.85 -10.95
CA LYS A 67 -10.01 2.94 -11.85
C LYS A 67 -11.12 2.49 -12.79
N THR A 68 -11.03 1.28 -13.35
CA THR A 68 -12.07 0.70 -14.21
C THR A 68 -13.40 0.60 -13.47
N ALA A 69 -13.39 0.08 -12.25
CA ALA A 69 -14.58 0.02 -11.41
C ALA A 69 -15.15 1.42 -11.13
N ILE A 70 -14.31 2.33 -10.64
CA ILE A 70 -14.71 3.71 -10.27
C ILE A 70 -15.28 4.45 -11.48
N LYS A 71 -14.69 4.29 -12.67
CA LYS A 71 -15.19 4.90 -13.91
C LYS A 71 -16.61 4.43 -14.25
N SER A 72 -16.91 3.15 -14.01
CA SER A 72 -18.20 2.53 -14.33
C SER A 72 -19.31 2.87 -13.33
N LEU A 73 -19.00 3.44 -12.17
CA LEU A 73 -19.97 3.77 -11.13
C LEU A 73 -21.02 4.76 -11.62
N LYS A 74 -22.30 4.40 -11.40
CA LYS A 74 -23.50 5.21 -11.67
C LYS A 74 -24.46 5.10 -10.49
N ASN A 75 -25.15 6.18 -10.17
CA ASN A 75 -26.22 6.20 -9.15
C ASN A 75 -25.79 5.60 -7.80
N THR A 76 -24.62 6.00 -7.30
CA THR A 76 -24.10 5.67 -5.97
C THR A 76 -23.63 6.93 -5.27
N ASP A 77 -23.77 7.00 -3.96
CA ASP A 77 -23.33 8.15 -3.14
C ASP A 77 -21.87 7.99 -2.71
N ALA A 78 -21.44 6.74 -2.52
CA ALA A 78 -20.09 6.40 -2.12
C ALA A 78 -19.73 4.99 -2.60
N PHE A 79 -18.45 4.64 -2.52
CA PHE A 79 -17.98 3.29 -2.76
C PHE A 79 -16.98 2.85 -1.69
N ILE A 80 -16.90 1.54 -1.48
CA ILE A 80 -15.95 0.93 -0.55
C ILE A 80 -15.11 -0.09 -1.33
N THR A 81 -13.79 0.04 -1.28
CA THR A 81 -12.86 -0.95 -1.85
C THR A 81 -12.58 -2.04 -0.84
N VAL A 82 -12.59 -3.30 -1.28
CA VAL A 82 -12.35 -4.48 -0.45
C VAL A 82 -11.44 -5.45 -1.22
N ASP A 83 -10.39 -5.99 -0.59
CA ASP A 83 -9.52 -6.99 -1.22
C ASP A 83 -10.22 -8.35 -1.34
N ALA A 84 -9.90 -9.11 -2.41
CA ALA A 84 -10.57 -10.39 -2.74
C ALA A 84 -10.15 -11.57 -1.85
N ASP A 85 -9.19 -11.39 -0.94
CA ASP A 85 -8.49 -12.44 -0.17
C ASP A 85 -9.17 -12.81 1.17
N LEU A 86 -10.32 -12.18 1.46
CA LEU A 86 -11.09 -12.38 2.71
C LEU A 86 -10.35 -11.91 3.99
N GLN A 87 -9.35 -11.03 3.86
CA GLN A 87 -8.65 -10.47 5.03
C GLN A 87 -9.46 -9.40 5.76
N HIS A 88 -10.46 -8.82 5.10
CA HIS A 88 -11.35 -7.81 5.68
C HIS A 88 -12.65 -8.41 6.17
N SER A 89 -13.00 -8.15 7.42
CA SER A 89 -14.27 -8.59 8.00
C SER A 89 -15.44 -7.80 7.37
N PRO A 90 -16.54 -8.45 6.96
CA PRO A 90 -17.77 -7.75 6.54
C PRO A 90 -18.27 -6.75 7.58
N LYS A 91 -18.08 -7.04 8.86
CA LYS A 91 -18.40 -6.14 9.97
C LYS A 91 -17.61 -4.81 9.88
N ASP A 92 -16.34 -4.88 9.47
CA ASP A 92 -15.55 -3.66 9.29
C ASP A 92 -15.98 -2.88 8.03
N VAL A 93 -16.45 -3.57 6.98
CA VAL A 93 -17.03 -2.93 5.79
C VAL A 93 -18.28 -2.13 6.16
N LEU A 94 -19.16 -2.69 7.01
CA LEU A 94 -20.32 -1.98 7.56
C LEU A 94 -19.92 -0.75 8.38
N ARG A 95 -18.91 -0.86 9.23
CA ARG A 95 -18.39 0.27 10.01
C ARG A 95 -17.85 1.39 9.12
N ILE A 96 -17.17 1.03 8.01
CA ILE A 96 -16.74 2.02 7.00
C ILE A 96 -17.98 2.73 6.41
N GLN A 97 -19.04 1.98 6.06
CA GLN A 97 -20.28 2.57 5.51
C GLN A 97 -20.94 3.52 6.51
N GLU A 98 -20.99 3.16 7.77
CA GLU A 98 -21.56 4.00 8.83
C GLU A 98 -20.79 5.32 8.97
N GLU A 99 -19.47 5.24 9.02
CA GLU A 99 -18.59 6.42 9.13
C GLU A 99 -18.65 7.33 7.89
N LEU A 100 -18.91 6.79 6.70
CA LEU A 100 -19.10 7.57 5.47
C LEU A 100 -20.35 8.49 5.50
N ARG A 101 -21.26 8.32 6.45
CA ARG A 101 -22.40 9.23 6.62
C ARG A 101 -21.93 10.62 7.07
N ASN A 102 -20.83 10.68 7.84
CA ASN A 102 -20.30 11.89 8.44
C ASN A 102 -18.92 12.28 7.92
N ASN A 103 -18.28 11.41 7.14
CA ASN A 103 -16.92 11.61 6.64
C ASN A 103 -16.87 11.34 5.15
N ASP A 104 -16.08 12.12 4.43
CA ASP A 104 -15.93 11.98 2.99
C ASP A 104 -15.06 10.79 2.57
N ILE A 105 -14.02 10.52 3.37
CA ILE A 105 -13.08 9.42 3.17
C ILE A 105 -12.87 8.73 4.52
N VAL A 106 -12.98 7.40 4.50
CA VAL A 106 -12.75 6.54 5.66
C VAL A 106 -11.73 5.48 5.29
N LEU A 107 -10.66 5.38 6.08
CA LEU A 107 -9.56 4.43 5.89
C LEU A 107 -9.60 3.38 7.01
N GLY A 108 -9.64 2.11 6.64
CA GLY A 108 -9.40 1.02 7.59
C GLY A 108 -7.94 1.03 8.04
N THR A 109 -7.68 0.81 9.32
CA THR A 109 -6.33 0.76 9.89
C THR A 109 -6.14 -0.58 10.59
N ARG A 110 -5.22 -1.40 10.10
CA ARG A 110 -4.91 -2.70 10.68
C ARG A 110 -4.09 -2.53 11.96
N ASN A 111 -4.34 -3.40 12.94
CA ASN A 111 -3.54 -3.44 14.16
C ASN A 111 -2.34 -4.37 14.01
N PHE A 112 -1.17 -3.81 13.70
CA PHE A 112 0.09 -4.56 13.54
C PHE A 112 0.73 -5.03 14.85
N ASN A 113 0.14 -4.72 16.02
CA ASN A 113 0.65 -5.19 17.32
C ASN A 113 0.12 -6.58 17.70
N LYS A 114 -0.85 -7.12 16.96
CA LYS A 114 -1.35 -8.49 17.20
C LYS A 114 -0.25 -9.53 16.96
N LYS A 115 -0.26 -10.63 17.74
CA LYS A 115 0.77 -11.70 17.68
C LYS A 115 0.87 -12.39 16.31
N ASN A 116 -0.24 -12.48 15.57
CA ASN A 116 -0.33 -13.22 14.30
C ASN A 116 0.02 -12.39 13.06
N VAL A 117 0.56 -11.18 13.22
CA VAL A 117 0.96 -10.34 12.09
C VAL A 117 2.33 -10.77 11.59
N PRO A 118 2.48 -11.14 10.30
CA PRO A 118 3.78 -11.45 9.71
C PRO A 118 4.77 -10.30 9.86
N PHE A 119 6.01 -10.61 10.21
CA PHE A 119 7.06 -9.60 10.43
C PHE A 119 7.28 -8.73 9.18
N SER A 120 7.27 -9.35 7.99
CA SER A 120 7.40 -8.64 6.70
C SER A 120 6.31 -7.58 6.50
N SER A 121 5.05 -7.89 6.82
CA SER A 121 3.93 -6.96 6.72
C SER A 121 4.08 -5.80 7.71
N LYS A 122 4.47 -6.11 8.97
CA LYS A 122 4.72 -5.10 10.00
C LYS A 122 5.86 -4.17 9.63
N PHE A 123 6.99 -4.71 9.17
CA PHE A 123 8.17 -3.95 8.79
C PHE A 123 7.90 -3.09 7.54
N GLY A 124 7.30 -3.69 6.50
CA GLY A 124 6.95 -2.98 5.26
C GLY A 124 5.99 -1.81 5.51
N ASN A 125 4.94 -2.02 6.33
CA ASN A 125 4.03 -0.92 6.68
C ASN A 125 4.72 0.17 7.51
N LYS A 126 5.60 -0.20 8.45
CA LYS A 126 6.34 0.79 9.27
C LYS A 126 7.20 1.69 8.40
N ILE A 127 7.91 1.14 7.42
CA ILE A 127 8.70 1.92 6.46
C ILE A 127 7.77 2.82 5.63
N SER A 128 6.71 2.28 5.06
CA SER A 128 5.77 3.04 4.23
C SER A 128 5.11 4.19 5.00
N SER A 129 4.72 3.96 6.25
CA SER A 129 4.13 4.99 7.12
C SER A 129 5.15 6.08 7.49
N PHE A 130 6.40 5.71 7.74
CA PHE A 130 7.48 6.65 8.02
C PHE A 130 7.77 7.55 6.80
N VAL A 131 7.87 6.94 5.62
CA VAL A 131 8.08 7.64 4.35
C VAL A 131 6.91 8.59 4.05
N PHE A 132 5.67 8.11 4.26
CA PHE A 132 4.48 8.93 4.09
C PHE A 132 4.51 10.15 5.01
N LYS A 133 4.88 9.96 6.29
CA LYS A 133 5.01 11.04 7.27
C LYS A 133 6.04 12.08 6.85
N ILE A 134 7.22 11.67 6.39
CA ILE A 134 8.27 12.60 5.90
C ILE A 134 7.73 13.46 4.75
N LYS A 135 7.01 12.84 3.80
CA LYS A 135 6.55 13.52 2.59
C LYS A 135 5.34 14.43 2.82
N THR A 136 4.49 14.12 3.79
CA THR A 136 3.19 14.79 3.96
C THR A 136 3.02 15.50 5.30
N SER A 137 3.92 15.25 6.27
CA SER A 137 3.78 15.64 7.68
C SER A 137 2.57 15.02 8.39
N ILE A 138 1.87 14.08 7.75
CA ILE A 138 0.71 13.39 8.31
C ILE A 138 1.15 12.01 8.81
N THR A 139 0.74 11.65 10.02
CA THR A 139 1.00 10.33 10.58
C THR A 139 -0.17 9.39 10.29
N LEU A 140 0.08 8.34 9.50
CA LEU A 140 -0.83 7.22 9.27
C LEU A 140 -0.22 5.94 9.84
N LYS A 141 -1.01 5.19 10.62
CA LYS A 141 -0.57 3.90 11.20
C LYS A 141 -0.52 2.79 10.14
N ASP A 142 -1.38 2.87 9.14
CA ASP A 142 -1.47 1.91 8.04
C ASP A 142 -1.70 2.63 6.71
N THR A 143 -0.72 2.53 5.82
CA THR A 143 -0.77 3.13 4.48
C THR A 143 -1.06 2.12 3.38
N GLN A 144 -1.13 0.83 3.73
CA GLN A 144 -1.24 -0.28 2.78
C GLN A 144 -2.58 -1.01 2.84
N THR A 145 -3.55 -0.51 3.62
CA THR A 145 -4.88 -1.13 3.66
C THR A 145 -5.63 -0.95 2.33
N GLY A 146 -6.27 -2.03 1.85
CA GLY A 146 -7.18 -1.99 0.72
C GLY A 146 -8.62 -1.64 1.10
N LEU A 147 -8.96 -1.64 2.40
CA LEU A 147 -10.30 -1.30 2.88
C LEU A 147 -10.44 0.21 3.04
N ARG A 148 -11.14 0.84 2.09
CA ARG A 148 -11.32 2.30 2.02
C ARG A 148 -12.73 2.64 1.60
N GLY A 149 -13.37 3.54 2.32
CA GLY A 149 -14.64 4.15 1.94
C GLY A 149 -14.41 5.55 1.36
N ILE A 150 -15.04 5.86 0.24
CA ILE A 150 -14.80 7.12 -0.48
C ILE A 150 -16.14 7.66 -1.01
N ASN A 151 -16.47 8.91 -0.67
CA ASN A 151 -17.62 9.59 -1.21
C ASN A 151 -17.46 9.83 -2.72
N ILE A 152 -18.53 9.68 -3.49
CA ILE A 152 -18.50 9.76 -4.96
C ILE A 152 -17.99 11.10 -5.50
N LYS A 153 -18.08 12.18 -4.72
CA LYS A 153 -17.54 13.51 -5.10
C LYS A 153 -16.02 13.47 -5.37
N TYR A 154 -15.30 12.48 -4.81
CA TYR A 154 -13.88 12.28 -5.07
C TYR A 154 -13.57 11.31 -6.22
N LYS A 155 -14.59 10.95 -7.01
CA LYS A 155 -14.40 10.08 -8.20
C LYS A 155 -13.32 10.61 -9.14
N ALA A 156 -13.33 11.91 -9.44
CA ALA A 156 -12.33 12.53 -10.31
C ALA A 156 -10.90 12.43 -9.72
N LEU A 157 -10.74 12.66 -8.40
CA LEU A 157 -9.46 12.50 -7.73
C LEU A 157 -8.92 11.06 -7.85
N CYS A 158 -9.79 10.07 -7.65
CA CYS A 158 -9.43 8.66 -7.79
C CYS A 158 -8.98 8.32 -9.22
N LEU A 159 -9.72 8.77 -10.23
CA LEU A 159 -9.41 8.52 -11.64
C LEU A 159 -8.13 9.20 -12.11
N ASN A 160 -7.84 10.40 -11.59
CA ASN A 160 -6.63 11.18 -11.91
C ASN A 160 -5.42 10.78 -11.06
N THR A 161 -5.57 9.85 -10.11
CA THR A 161 -4.45 9.35 -9.32
C THR A 161 -3.54 8.47 -10.18
N ASN A 162 -2.25 8.79 -10.18
CA ASN A 162 -1.23 8.03 -10.90
C ASN A 162 -1.03 6.63 -10.28
N GLY A 163 -0.61 5.69 -11.10
CA GLY A 163 -0.31 4.32 -10.71
C GLY A 163 -1.30 3.32 -11.30
N SER A 164 -0.79 2.17 -11.68
CA SER A 164 -1.57 1.07 -12.27
C SER A 164 -1.63 -0.15 -11.35
N ARG A 165 -0.69 -0.27 -10.40
CA ARG A 165 -0.57 -1.40 -9.48
C ARG A 165 -0.77 -0.96 -8.04
N TYR A 166 0.00 -1.50 -7.09
CA TYR A 166 -0.10 -1.20 -5.66
C TYR A 166 0.31 0.25 -5.31
N GLU A 167 1.16 0.89 -6.12
CA GLU A 167 1.52 2.30 -5.94
C GLU A 167 0.34 3.26 -6.07
N TYR A 168 -0.72 2.88 -6.75
CA TYR A 168 -1.96 3.66 -6.85
C TYR A 168 -2.53 4.00 -5.47
N GLU A 169 -2.58 3.02 -4.57
CA GLU A 169 -3.16 3.20 -3.24
C GLU A 169 -2.35 4.19 -2.38
N MET A 170 -1.01 4.17 -2.52
CA MET A 170 -0.14 5.14 -1.87
C MET A 170 -0.27 6.53 -2.50
N ASN A 171 -0.30 6.61 -3.83
CA ASN A 171 -0.46 7.87 -4.55
C ASN A 171 -1.80 8.53 -4.24
N PHE A 172 -2.87 7.75 -4.05
CA PHE A 172 -4.16 8.25 -3.58
C PHE A 172 -4.04 8.92 -2.20
N LEU A 173 -3.32 8.31 -1.25
CA LEU A 173 -3.06 8.91 0.06
C LEU A 173 -2.24 10.20 -0.06
N TYR A 174 -1.24 10.26 -0.95
CA TYR A 174 -0.51 11.50 -1.22
C TYR A 174 -1.41 12.58 -1.80
N ASN A 175 -2.34 12.23 -2.68
CA ASN A 175 -3.30 13.18 -3.25
C ASN A 175 -4.27 13.71 -2.18
N ILE A 176 -4.75 12.89 -1.26
CA ILE A 176 -5.54 13.31 -0.10
C ILE A 176 -4.76 14.34 0.73
N ALA A 177 -3.51 14.02 1.07
CA ALA A 177 -2.64 14.90 1.87
C ALA A 177 -2.36 16.23 1.15
N LYS A 178 -1.99 16.18 -0.15
CA LYS A 178 -1.70 17.36 -0.97
C LYS A 178 -2.90 18.30 -1.08
N ASN A 179 -4.09 17.75 -1.23
CA ASN A 179 -5.33 18.53 -1.36
C ASN A 179 -5.96 18.86 0.01
N LYS A 180 -5.31 18.52 1.12
CA LYS A 180 -5.78 18.76 2.50
C LYS A 180 -7.20 18.23 2.74
N ILE A 181 -7.51 17.08 2.15
CA ILE A 181 -8.81 16.43 2.28
C ILE A 181 -8.87 15.73 3.63
N ASN A 182 -9.92 16.02 4.40
CA ASN A 182 -10.16 15.36 5.68
C ASN A 182 -10.56 13.90 5.46
N PHE A 183 -10.02 13.02 6.30
CA PHE A 183 -10.35 11.60 6.32
C PHE A 183 -10.43 11.09 7.74
N LYS A 184 -11.21 10.04 7.94
CA LYS A 184 -11.33 9.30 9.20
C LYS A 184 -10.55 8.00 9.10
N CYS A 185 -9.78 7.66 10.12
CA CYS A 185 -9.22 6.31 10.29
C CYS A 185 -10.05 5.53 11.31
N ILE A 186 -10.35 4.26 11.01
CA ILE A 186 -10.99 3.35 11.96
C ILE A 186 -10.16 2.09 12.09
N ASP A 187 -9.98 1.62 13.32
CA ASP A 187 -9.28 0.35 13.56
C ASP A 187 -10.13 -0.81 13.04
N ILE A 188 -9.52 -1.69 12.26
CA ILE A 188 -10.17 -2.87 11.66
C ILE A 188 -9.51 -4.16 12.13
N ASP A 189 -10.30 -5.22 12.15
CA ASP A 189 -9.79 -6.56 12.39
C ASP A 189 -9.27 -7.16 11.09
N THR A 190 -8.01 -7.60 11.10
CA THR A 190 -7.40 -8.28 9.96
C THR A 190 -7.30 -9.76 10.26
N ILE A 191 -7.81 -10.56 9.34
CA ILE A 191 -7.71 -12.01 9.39
C ILE A 191 -6.45 -12.41 8.63
N TYR A 192 -5.44 -12.89 9.35
CA TYR A 192 -4.24 -13.46 8.73
C TYR A 192 -4.38 -14.97 8.68
N GLU A 193 -4.57 -15.53 7.49
CA GLU A 193 -4.58 -16.97 7.23
C GLU A 193 -3.31 -17.32 6.42
N ASP A 194 -2.72 -18.49 6.67
CA ASP A 194 -1.65 -19.12 5.88
C ASP A 194 -0.46 -18.20 5.53
N ASN A 195 0.03 -17.39 6.47
CA ASN A 195 1.17 -16.48 6.27
C ASN A 195 1.07 -15.59 5.02
N ASN A 196 -0.13 -15.18 4.63
CA ASN A 196 -0.39 -14.38 3.42
C ASN A 196 -0.07 -15.07 2.08
N SER A 197 -0.13 -16.39 2.00
CA SER A 197 0.17 -17.16 0.77
C SER A 197 -0.72 -16.78 -0.44
N GLY A 198 -1.84 -16.10 -0.22
CA GLY A 198 -2.74 -15.59 -1.27
C GLY A 198 -2.45 -14.16 -1.74
N SER A 199 -1.42 -13.51 -1.23
CA SER A 199 -1.09 -12.14 -1.66
C SER A 199 -0.26 -12.13 -2.93
N HIS A 200 -0.71 -11.42 -3.96
CA HIS A 200 0.06 -11.17 -5.20
C HIS A 200 1.04 -9.99 -5.08
N PHE A 201 1.25 -9.48 -3.86
CA PHE A 201 2.20 -8.40 -3.58
C PHE A 201 3.64 -8.93 -3.64
N HIS A 202 4.41 -8.45 -4.61
CA HIS A 202 5.85 -8.73 -4.73
C HIS A 202 6.63 -7.71 -3.89
N ALA A 203 7.00 -8.08 -2.66
CA ALA A 203 7.54 -7.17 -1.66
C ALA A 203 8.65 -6.24 -2.17
N ILE A 204 9.63 -6.74 -2.91
CA ILE A 204 10.74 -5.92 -3.42
C ILE A 204 10.28 -5.01 -4.56
N ARG A 205 9.67 -5.58 -5.61
CA ARG A 205 9.27 -4.84 -6.81
C ARG A 205 8.26 -3.74 -6.51
N ASP A 206 7.21 -4.10 -5.76
CA ASP A 206 6.12 -3.18 -5.48
C ASP A 206 6.55 -2.10 -4.47
N SER A 207 7.42 -2.44 -3.51
CA SER A 207 8.03 -1.45 -2.61
C SER A 207 8.91 -0.45 -3.37
N ILE A 208 9.69 -0.89 -4.36
CA ILE A 208 10.47 0.02 -5.22
C ILE A 208 9.55 0.97 -5.98
N LEU A 209 8.45 0.48 -6.56
CA LEU A 209 7.48 1.31 -7.28
C LEU A 209 6.79 2.33 -6.37
N ILE A 210 6.44 1.92 -5.15
CA ILE A 210 5.82 2.79 -4.14
C ILE A 210 6.78 3.90 -3.69
N HIS A 211 8.06 3.57 -3.55
CA HIS A 211 9.06 4.45 -2.95
C HIS A 211 10.16 4.92 -3.91
N LYS A 212 9.96 4.80 -5.22
CA LYS A 212 10.96 5.14 -6.25
C LYS A 212 11.61 6.52 -6.10
N TRP A 213 10.92 7.48 -5.50
CA TRP A 213 11.44 8.83 -5.25
C TRP A 213 12.43 8.89 -4.07
N ILE A 214 12.47 7.88 -3.17
CA ILE A 214 13.43 7.78 -2.07
C ILE A 214 14.77 7.22 -2.53
N ILE A 215 14.78 6.40 -3.58
CA ILE A 215 15.98 5.72 -4.06
C ILE A 215 17.12 6.71 -4.33
N PRO A 216 16.90 7.85 -5.03
CA PRO A 216 17.95 8.85 -5.22
C PRO A 216 18.48 9.42 -3.91
N LEU A 217 17.61 9.68 -2.92
CA LEU A 217 18.02 10.19 -1.60
C LEU A 217 18.83 9.17 -0.82
N LEU A 218 18.48 7.89 -0.87
CA LEU A 218 19.27 6.83 -0.24
C LEU A 218 20.63 6.67 -0.89
N ILE A 219 20.72 6.78 -2.21
CA ILE A 219 21.99 6.74 -2.94
C ILE A 219 22.87 7.92 -2.50
N ILE A 220 22.33 9.14 -2.46
CA ILE A 220 23.05 10.32 -1.99
C ILE A 220 23.54 10.12 -0.55
N LEU A 221 22.70 9.60 0.34
CA LEU A 221 23.09 9.35 1.73
C LEU A 221 24.22 8.31 1.82
N ILE A 222 24.17 7.24 1.06
CA ILE A 222 25.22 6.21 1.01
C ILE A 222 26.53 6.82 0.49
N VAL A 223 26.48 7.63 -0.56
CA VAL A 223 27.65 8.32 -1.10
C VAL A 223 28.26 9.26 -0.05
N LEU A 224 27.43 10.03 0.67
CA LEU A 224 27.92 10.91 1.75
C LEU A 224 28.58 10.12 2.89
N ILE A 225 28.01 8.98 3.29
CA ILE A 225 28.61 8.10 4.30
C ILE A 225 29.98 7.57 3.82
N ILE A 226 30.07 7.15 2.57
CA ILE A 226 31.32 6.67 1.98
C ILE A 226 32.37 7.79 1.98
N ILE A 227 32.01 9.02 1.61
CA ILE A 227 32.92 10.19 1.62
C ILE A 227 33.42 10.47 3.04
N ILE A 228 32.54 10.43 4.05
CA ILE A 228 32.92 10.64 5.46
C ILE A 228 33.91 9.54 5.91
N ILE A 229 33.60 8.27 5.65
CA ILE A 229 34.48 7.15 6.01
C ILE A 229 35.84 7.26 5.30
N TRP A 230 35.85 7.68 4.03
CA TRP A 230 37.09 7.90 3.27
C TRP A 230 37.93 9.05 3.85
N GLY A 231 37.28 10.15 4.21
CA GLY A 231 37.97 11.30 4.85
C GLY A 231 38.63 10.94 6.18
N ASP A 232 37.91 10.18 7.05
CA ASP A 232 38.45 9.67 8.31
C ASP A 232 39.64 8.70 8.09
N TYR A 233 39.56 7.90 7.02
CA TYR A 233 40.65 6.97 6.66
C TYR A 233 41.91 7.75 6.17
N GLU A 234 41.72 8.75 5.33
CA GLU A 234 42.81 9.58 4.81
C GLU A 234 43.50 10.39 5.92
N GLU A 235 42.74 10.95 6.85
CA GLU A 235 43.28 11.64 8.03
C GLU A 235 44.09 10.71 8.93
N LYS A 236 43.59 9.51 9.20
CA LYS A 236 44.36 8.50 9.96
C LYS A 236 45.63 8.06 9.25
N TYR A 237 45.58 7.90 7.93
CA TYR A 237 46.74 7.51 7.13
C TYR A 237 47.82 8.59 7.14
N ASN A 238 47.44 9.85 6.95
CA ASN A 238 48.34 10.99 6.97
C ASN A 238 48.96 11.18 8.37
N ASN A 239 48.22 11.02 9.45
CA ASN A 239 48.73 11.08 10.82
C ASN A 239 49.73 9.97 11.14
N LEU A 240 49.51 8.75 10.62
CA LEU A 240 50.46 7.63 10.73
C LEU A 240 51.75 7.90 9.96
N PHE A 241 51.66 8.51 8.77
CA PHE A 241 52.82 8.85 7.94
C PHE A 241 53.66 9.99 8.54
N CYS A 242 53.00 11.04 9.07
CA CYS A 242 53.69 12.13 9.77
C CYS A 242 54.40 11.65 11.05
N ASN A 243 53.78 10.81 11.86
CA ASN A 243 54.39 10.28 13.08
C ASN A 243 55.58 9.34 12.80
N ASN A 244 55.53 8.55 11.73
CA ASN A 244 56.63 7.67 11.34
C ASN A 244 57.85 8.47 10.78
N ASN A 245 57.62 9.59 10.12
CA ASN A 245 58.68 10.46 9.63
C ASN A 245 59.36 11.24 10.79
N LEU A 246 58.61 11.69 11.78
CA LEU A 246 59.16 12.35 12.98
C LEU A 246 60.01 11.41 13.85
N THR A 247 59.64 10.15 13.94
CA THR A 247 60.43 9.15 14.71
C THR A 247 61.72 8.75 13.98
N ASN A 248 61.78 8.79 12.66
CA ASN A 248 62.98 8.53 11.88
C ASN A 248 63.95 9.74 11.89
N TYR A 249 63.48 10.99 11.89
CA TYR A 249 64.32 12.18 12.01
C TYR A 249 65.04 12.25 13.36
N ASN A 250 64.37 11.87 14.45
CA ASN A 250 64.98 11.90 15.80
C ASN A 250 65.98 10.77 16.06
N LYS A 251 66.06 9.74 15.19
CA LYS A 251 67.09 8.68 15.29
C LYS A 251 68.42 9.05 14.63
N HIS A 252 68.48 10.08 13.74
CA HIS A 252 69.69 10.49 13.04
C HIS A 252 70.43 11.67 13.70
N PHE A 253 69.96 12.24 14.80
CA PHE A 253 70.58 13.36 15.52
C PHE A 253 71.04 12.97 16.95
N LYS A 254 71.41 11.73 17.18
CA LYS A 254 72.16 11.34 18.39
C LYS A 254 73.51 10.82 18.00
N TYR A 255 74.45 11.80 17.76
CA TYR A 255 75.86 11.62 17.90
C TYR A 255 76.47 13.01 18.28
#